data_83578c42a3dafe93e9332c8b760bac52
#
_entry.id   83578c42a3dafe93e9332c8b760bac52
#
_cell.length_a   1.000
_cell.length_b   1.000
_cell.length_c   1.000
_cell.angle_alpha   90.00
_cell.angle_beta   90.00
_cell.angle_gamma   90.00
#
_symmetry.space_group_name_H-M   'P 1'
#
loop_
_entity.id
_entity.type
_entity.pdbx_description
1 polymer ?
#
loop_
_entity_poly.entity_id
_entity_poly.type
_entity_poly.pdbx_seq_one_letter_code
_entity_poly.pdbx_strand_id
1 'polypeptide(L)'
;MKAVFFDLGGTLLHGRGLGVPMDLGFKGAKAAYDQLRAAGVKLPMYPIYLAKVAAAFMAMGAAGSGLKELDIKQELRRFYEDMGAKLSGKQLDETIAAWHGPFAAEMRLDPKAVSALETLSARGIRMGVITNSVWPESLISLYLEKLNAKRFFEVIVSSANVGFRKPSPTIFEVALKRLGVAPSECAYVGDRRKEDVVGAQQAGMRSVLLKKDGVADDPGPEPDLLIHSLEALPSVLDSLR
;
A
#
# COMPACT_ATOMS: atom_id res chain seq x y z
N MET A 1 -17.81 14.22 -11.17
CA MET A 1 -16.58 13.49 -10.82
C MET A 1 -16.31 12.45 -11.90
N LYS A 2 -15.07 12.41 -12.48
CA LYS A 2 -14.71 11.42 -13.52
C LYS A 2 -14.00 10.21 -12.94
N ALA A 3 -13.22 10.41 -11.88
CA ALA A 3 -12.48 9.32 -11.25
C ALA A 3 -12.43 9.44 -9.72
N VAL A 4 -12.21 8.28 -9.07
CA VAL A 4 -11.96 8.18 -7.63
C VAL A 4 -10.71 7.33 -7.43
N PHE A 5 -9.78 7.86 -6.64
CA PHE A 5 -8.63 7.12 -6.16
C PHE A 5 -8.82 6.73 -4.71
N PHE A 6 -8.29 5.58 -4.33
CA PHE A 6 -8.42 5.04 -3.00
C PHE A 6 -7.05 4.74 -2.39
N ASP A 7 -6.91 4.98 -1.09
CA ASP A 7 -5.93 4.26 -0.31
C ASP A 7 -6.33 2.79 -0.14
N LEU A 8 -5.37 1.95 0.19
CA LEU A 8 -5.61 0.54 0.45
C LEU A 8 -5.77 0.25 1.94
N GLY A 9 -4.70 0.45 2.68
CA GLY A 9 -4.61 -0.01 4.06
C GLY A 9 -5.39 0.88 5.03
N GLY A 10 -6.40 0.35 5.70
CA GLY A 10 -7.30 1.17 6.54
C GLY A 10 -8.50 1.73 5.78
N THR A 11 -8.45 1.77 4.46
CA THR A 11 -9.53 2.25 3.59
C THR A 11 -10.28 1.09 2.93
N LEU A 12 -9.71 0.52 1.87
CA LEU A 12 -10.31 -0.63 1.15
C LEU A 12 -10.03 -1.97 1.85
N LEU A 13 -8.92 -2.05 2.56
CA LEU A 13 -8.45 -3.26 3.19
C LEU A 13 -8.41 -3.12 4.71
N HIS A 14 -8.76 -4.21 5.38
CA HIS A 14 -8.58 -4.37 6.81
C HIS A 14 -7.84 -5.66 7.13
N GLY A 15 -7.27 -5.74 8.31
CA GLY A 15 -6.53 -6.90 8.77
C GLY A 15 -5.35 -6.50 9.65
N ARG A 16 -4.68 -7.51 10.22
CA ARG A 16 -3.51 -7.31 11.08
C ARG A 16 -2.30 -6.70 10.37
N GLY A 17 -2.33 -6.61 9.05
CA GLY A 17 -1.22 -6.13 8.22
C GLY A 17 -1.18 -4.61 7.97
N LEU A 18 -2.00 -3.80 8.63
CA LEU A 18 -2.00 -2.32 8.47
C LEU A 18 -0.81 -1.61 9.12
N GLY A 19 -0.02 -2.32 9.90
CA GLY A 19 1.35 -1.99 10.27
C GLY A 19 2.28 -3.09 9.77
N VAL A 20 3.51 -3.16 10.26
CA VAL A 20 4.35 -4.36 10.07
C VAL A 20 4.34 -5.12 11.40
N PRO A 21 3.32 -5.98 11.68
CA PRO A 21 3.34 -6.80 12.88
C PRO A 21 4.59 -7.66 12.84
N MET A 22 5.39 -7.61 13.90
CA MET A 22 6.68 -8.32 13.96
C MET A 22 6.52 -9.82 13.66
N ASP A 23 5.42 -10.43 14.10
CA ASP A 23 5.14 -11.85 13.84
C ASP A 23 4.96 -12.14 12.33
N LEU A 24 4.30 -11.27 11.58
CA LEU A 24 4.18 -11.40 10.12
C LEU A 24 5.53 -11.12 9.43
N GLY A 25 6.30 -10.16 9.93
CA GLY A 25 7.66 -9.92 9.47
C GLY A 25 8.54 -11.16 9.62
N PHE A 26 8.52 -11.82 10.77
CA PHE A 26 9.28 -13.06 11.00
C PHE A 26 8.75 -14.25 10.18
N LYS A 27 7.43 -14.36 9.97
CA LYS A 27 6.87 -15.36 9.05
C LYS A 27 7.32 -15.13 7.61
N GLY A 28 7.36 -13.87 7.17
CA GLY A 28 7.89 -13.49 5.86
C GLY A 28 9.37 -13.82 5.72
N ALA A 29 10.18 -13.50 6.73
CA ALA A 29 11.58 -13.86 6.79
C ALA A 29 11.81 -15.37 6.70
N LYS A 30 11.00 -16.16 7.41
CA LYS A 30 11.05 -17.63 7.34
C LYS A 30 10.73 -18.14 5.93
N ALA A 31 9.67 -17.63 5.31
CA ALA A 31 9.29 -18.01 3.96
C ALA A 31 10.40 -17.68 2.93
N ALA A 32 11.00 -16.49 3.04
CA ALA A 32 12.14 -16.10 2.20
C ALA A 32 13.37 -16.96 2.43
N TYR A 33 13.68 -17.28 3.69
CA TYR A 33 14.78 -18.17 4.02
C TYR A 33 14.61 -19.56 3.39
N ASP A 34 13.42 -20.16 3.56
CA ASP A 34 13.14 -21.50 3.02
C ASP A 34 13.19 -21.52 1.49
N GLN A 35 12.62 -20.51 0.84
CA GLN A 35 12.62 -20.36 -0.61
C GLN A 35 14.06 -20.26 -1.16
N LEU A 36 14.92 -19.43 -0.56
CA LEU A 36 16.30 -19.25 -0.98
C LEU A 36 17.13 -20.52 -0.72
N ARG A 37 16.93 -21.21 0.41
CA ARG A 37 17.59 -22.48 0.70
C ARG A 37 17.18 -23.57 -0.30
N ALA A 38 15.90 -23.64 -0.66
CA ALA A 38 15.42 -24.56 -1.69
C ALA A 38 16.01 -24.23 -3.09
N ALA A 39 16.27 -22.95 -3.36
CA ALA A 39 16.96 -22.51 -4.58
C ALA A 39 18.50 -22.69 -4.55
N GLY A 40 19.04 -23.36 -3.52
CA GLY A 40 20.46 -23.67 -3.39
C GLY A 40 21.34 -22.49 -2.91
N VAL A 41 20.74 -21.39 -2.46
CA VAL A 41 21.49 -20.25 -1.92
C VAL A 41 22.09 -20.61 -0.56
N LYS A 42 23.39 -20.39 -0.42
CA LYS A 42 24.09 -20.58 0.86
C LYS A 42 23.74 -19.44 1.81
N LEU A 43 23.04 -19.75 2.87
CA LEU A 43 22.69 -18.82 3.95
C LEU A 43 23.23 -19.33 5.29
N PRO A 44 23.48 -18.45 6.27
CA PRO A 44 23.83 -18.87 7.62
C PRO A 44 22.70 -19.73 8.23
N MET A 45 23.00 -20.44 9.32
CA MET A 45 21.98 -21.20 10.06
C MET A 45 20.82 -20.28 10.44
N TYR A 46 19.60 -20.82 10.42
CA TYR A 46 18.38 -20.06 10.62
C TYR A 46 18.36 -19.15 11.88
N PRO A 47 18.89 -19.57 13.06
CA PRO A 47 18.94 -18.67 14.21
C PRO A 47 19.81 -17.41 13.98
N ILE A 48 20.93 -17.54 13.26
CA ILE A 48 21.81 -16.42 12.91
C ILE A 48 21.10 -15.50 11.90
N TYR A 49 20.46 -16.07 10.89
CA TYR A 49 19.65 -15.32 9.92
C TYR A 49 18.54 -14.54 10.64
N LEU A 50 17.81 -15.17 11.55
CA LEU A 50 16.72 -14.56 12.29
C LEU A 50 17.21 -13.39 13.19
N ALA A 51 18.36 -13.54 13.83
CA ALA A 51 18.97 -12.46 14.62
C ALA A 51 19.30 -11.24 13.73
N LYS A 52 19.82 -11.46 12.51
CA LYS A 52 20.08 -10.37 11.56
C LYS A 52 18.78 -9.71 11.08
N VAL A 53 17.72 -10.47 10.85
CA VAL A 53 16.38 -9.93 10.53
C VAL A 53 15.86 -9.06 11.66
N ALA A 54 15.95 -9.51 12.91
CA ALA A 54 15.52 -8.74 14.06
C ALA A 54 16.29 -7.42 14.19
N ALA A 55 17.62 -7.45 13.98
CA ALA A 55 18.46 -6.25 13.99
C ALA A 55 18.07 -5.27 12.88
N ALA A 56 17.79 -5.76 11.66
CA ALA A 56 17.33 -4.94 10.54
C ALA A 56 15.99 -4.26 10.84
N PHE A 57 15.02 -4.97 11.43
CA PHE A 57 13.74 -4.37 11.84
C PHE A 57 13.91 -3.28 12.90
N MET A 58 14.79 -3.47 13.88
CA MET A 58 15.07 -2.44 14.87
C MET A 58 15.70 -1.20 14.24
N ALA A 59 16.64 -1.37 13.31
CA ALA A 59 17.26 -0.26 12.60
C ALA A 59 16.26 0.51 11.72
N MET A 60 15.37 -0.17 11.02
CA MET A 60 14.31 0.44 10.21
C MET A 60 13.32 1.23 11.08
N GLY A 61 12.94 0.71 12.24
CA GLY A 61 12.06 1.41 13.19
C GLY A 61 12.67 2.70 13.73
N ALA A 62 13.98 2.76 13.88
CA ALA A 62 14.71 3.94 14.35
C ALA A 62 14.88 5.02 13.25
N ALA A 63 14.86 4.65 11.98
CA ALA A 63 15.14 5.56 10.87
C ALA A 63 13.99 6.55 10.57
N GLY A 64 12.80 6.33 11.10
CA GLY A 64 11.62 7.18 10.90
C GLY A 64 11.05 7.11 9.48
N SER A 65 9.81 7.57 9.31
CA SER A 65 9.13 7.63 8.01
C SER A 65 9.25 9.03 7.39
N GLY A 66 10.23 9.22 6.51
CA GLY A 66 10.32 10.40 5.66
C GLY A 66 9.36 10.33 4.45
N LEU A 67 9.40 11.34 3.58
CA LEU A 67 8.64 11.35 2.33
C LEU A 67 9.19 10.40 1.25
N LYS A 68 10.42 9.92 1.42
CA LYS A 68 11.02 8.93 0.51
C LYS A 68 10.62 7.53 0.92
N GLU A 69 10.25 6.72 -0.06
CA GLU A 69 9.97 5.31 0.18
C GLU A 69 11.27 4.49 0.18
N LEU A 70 11.27 3.45 0.98
CA LEU A 70 12.35 2.49 1.05
C LEU A 70 12.43 1.66 -0.24
N ASP A 71 13.58 1.61 -0.88
CA ASP A 71 13.83 0.64 -1.96
C ASP A 71 14.07 -0.75 -1.36
N ILE A 72 12.99 -1.49 -1.15
CA ILE A 72 13.03 -2.82 -0.55
C ILE A 72 13.95 -3.78 -1.33
N LYS A 73 14.04 -3.63 -2.65
CA LYS A 73 14.91 -4.48 -3.49
C LYS A 73 16.39 -4.20 -3.23
N GLN A 74 16.75 -2.93 -3.07
CA GLN A 74 18.10 -2.52 -2.72
C GLN A 74 18.46 -2.94 -1.29
N GLU A 75 17.55 -2.74 -0.35
CA GLU A 75 17.79 -3.12 1.06
C GLU A 75 17.93 -4.63 1.24
N LEU A 76 17.09 -5.43 0.58
CA LEU A 76 17.23 -6.88 0.61
C LEU A 76 18.52 -7.33 -0.06
N ARG A 77 18.93 -6.69 -1.17
CA ARG A 77 20.22 -6.98 -1.80
C ARG A 77 21.37 -6.80 -0.81
N ARG A 78 21.45 -5.64 -0.16
CA ARG A 78 22.48 -5.35 0.85
C ARG A 78 22.44 -6.35 2.01
N PHE A 79 21.23 -6.60 2.52
CA PHE A 79 21.01 -7.53 3.63
C PHE A 79 21.56 -8.95 3.33
N TYR A 80 21.35 -9.46 2.12
CA TYR A 80 21.87 -10.77 1.74
C TYR A 80 23.35 -10.73 1.38
N GLU A 81 23.84 -9.67 0.77
CA GLU A 81 25.29 -9.48 0.50
C GLU A 81 26.09 -9.45 1.79
N ASP A 82 25.60 -8.81 2.86
CA ASP A 82 26.20 -8.81 4.20
C ASP A 82 26.25 -10.21 4.85
N MET A 83 25.51 -11.15 4.31
CA MET A 83 25.57 -12.58 4.69
C MET A 83 26.37 -13.42 3.71
N GLY A 84 27.03 -12.81 2.73
CA GLY A 84 27.81 -13.49 1.71
C GLY A 84 26.98 -14.11 0.58
N ALA A 85 25.69 -13.78 0.46
CA ALA A 85 24.82 -14.30 -0.57
C ALA A 85 24.51 -13.22 -1.62
N LYS A 86 24.96 -13.44 -2.87
CA LYS A 86 24.61 -12.59 -4.01
C LYS A 86 23.38 -13.12 -4.72
N LEU A 87 22.28 -12.39 -4.64
CA LEU A 87 21.03 -12.76 -5.28
C LEU A 87 20.89 -12.12 -6.66
N SER A 88 20.44 -12.89 -7.66
CA SER A 88 20.03 -12.36 -8.95
C SER A 88 18.76 -11.49 -8.82
N GLY A 89 18.45 -10.68 -9.83
CA GLY A 89 17.23 -9.89 -9.85
C GLY A 89 15.97 -10.73 -9.67
N LYS A 90 15.92 -11.90 -10.32
CA LYS A 90 14.80 -12.85 -10.19
C LYS A 90 14.68 -13.40 -8.76
N GLN A 91 15.80 -13.80 -8.15
CA GLN A 91 15.80 -14.29 -6.76
C GLN A 91 15.35 -13.21 -5.77
N LEU A 92 15.73 -11.94 -5.98
CA LEU A 92 15.24 -10.82 -5.17
C LEU A 92 13.74 -10.64 -5.30
N ASP A 93 13.19 -10.68 -6.51
CA ASP A 93 11.75 -10.57 -6.75
C ASP A 93 10.97 -11.72 -6.10
N GLU A 94 11.45 -12.94 -6.23
CA GLU A 94 10.89 -14.12 -5.56
C GLU A 94 10.98 -14.02 -4.03
N THR A 95 12.09 -13.48 -3.51
CA THR A 95 12.28 -13.25 -2.08
C THR A 95 11.30 -12.20 -1.55
N ILE A 96 11.10 -11.10 -2.27
CA ILE A 96 10.12 -10.06 -1.92
C ILE A 96 8.71 -10.67 -1.90
N ALA A 97 8.37 -11.50 -2.88
CA ALA A 97 7.09 -12.19 -2.93
C ALA A 97 6.89 -13.15 -1.75
N ALA A 98 7.92 -13.91 -1.37
CA ALA A 98 7.90 -14.80 -0.21
C ALA A 98 7.70 -14.03 1.11
N TRP A 99 8.39 -12.88 1.27
CA TRP A 99 8.20 -11.99 2.41
C TRP A 99 6.78 -11.44 2.48
N HIS A 100 6.21 -11.06 1.34
CA HIS A 100 4.86 -10.50 1.26
C HIS A 100 3.76 -11.52 1.57
N GLY A 101 3.97 -12.80 1.27
CA GLY A 101 2.97 -13.85 1.38
C GLY A 101 2.17 -13.86 2.70
N PRO A 102 2.81 -13.89 3.87
CA PRO A 102 2.13 -13.86 5.17
C PRO A 102 1.28 -12.60 5.40
N PHE A 103 1.74 -11.45 4.93
CA PHE A 103 0.95 -10.20 5.01
C PHE A 103 -0.30 -10.30 4.14
N ALA A 104 -0.13 -10.73 2.89
CA ALA A 104 -1.24 -10.91 1.96
C ALA A 104 -2.30 -11.89 2.50
N ALA A 105 -1.88 -12.93 3.24
CA ALA A 105 -2.79 -13.91 3.82
C ALA A 105 -3.68 -13.37 4.95
N GLU A 106 -3.25 -12.31 5.63
CA GLU A 106 -3.98 -11.68 6.75
C GLU A 106 -4.90 -10.53 6.29
N MET A 107 -4.75 -10.05 5.07
CA MET A 107 -5.52 -8.92 4.57
C MET A 107 -6.88 -9.37 4.01
N ARG A 108 -7.90 -8.56 4.22
CA ARG A 108 -9.26 -8.78 3.72
C ARG A 108 -9.79 -7.50 3.11
N LEU A 109 -10.56 -7.64 2.05
CA LEU A 109 -11.31 -6.52 1.49
C LEU A 109 -12.47 -6.18 2.44
N ASP A 110 -12.68 -4.88 2.68
CA ASP A 110 -13.84 -4.42 3.44
C ASP A 110 -15.12 -4.78 2.66
N PRO A 111 -16.06 -5.53 3.26
CA PRO A 111 -17.31 -5.88 2.56
C PRO A 111 -18.07 -4.66 2.04
N LYS A 112 -18.01 -3.53 2.75
CA LYS A 112 -18.62 -2.26 2.35
C LYS A 112 -17.90 -1.61 1.17
N ALA A 113 -16.60 -1.90 0.98
CA ALA A 113 -15.85 -1.46 -0.19
C ALA A 113 -16.40 -2.09 -1.47
N VAL A 114 -16.73 -3.39 -1.46
CA VAL A 114 -17.21 -4.10 -2.66
C VAL A 114 -18.45 -3.42 -3.23
N SER A 115 -19.48 -3.18 -2.39
CA SER A 115 -20.71 -2.52 -2.80
C SER A 115 -20.49 -1.11 -3.36
N ALA A 116 -19.59 -0.33 -2.71
CA ALA A 116 -19.22 1.00 -3.18
C ALA A 116 -18.53 0.95 -4.56
N LEU A 117 -17.55 0.05 -4.72
CA LEU A 117 -16.80 -0.10 -5.97
C LEU A 117 -17.69 -0.57 -7.12
N GLU A 118 -18.62 -1.49 -6.88
CA GLU A 118 -19.60 -1.95 -7.87
C GLU A 118 -20.53 -0.80 -8.29
N THR A 119 -21.02 -0.01 -7.34
CA THR A 119 -21.89 1.15 -7.62
C THR A 119 -21.15 2.22 -8.42
N LEU A 120 -19.90 2.54 -8.08
CA LEU A 120 -19.07 3.50 -8.81
C LEU A 120 -18.76 3.01 -10.23
N SER A 121 -18.43 1.72 -10.38
CA SER A 121 -18.20 1.09 -11.68
C SER A 121 -19.45 1.16 -12.56
N ALA A 122 -20.62 0.85 -12.02
CA ALA A 122 -21.89 0.93 -12.75
C ALA A 122 -22.23 2.38 -13.18
N ARG A 123 -21.74 3.39 -12.48
CA ARG A 123 -21.86 4.82 -12.86
C ARG A 123 -20.82 5.28 -13.87
N GLY A 124 -19.92 4.40 -14.32
CA GLY A 124 -18.84 4.74 -15.21
C GLY A 124 -17.74 5.59 -14.57
N ILE A 125 -17.63 5.61 -13.25
CA ILE A 125 -16.56 6.29 -12.51
C ILE A 125 -15.29 5.43 -12.62
N ARG A 126 -14.23 6.01 -13.15
CA ARG A 126 -12.93 5.35 -13.26
C ARG A 126 -12.26 5.28 -11.89
N MET A 127 -11.56 4.21 -11.59
CA MET A 127 -10.98 4.03 -10.27
C MET A 127 -9.52 3.64 -10.31
N GLY A 128 -8.77 4.14 -9.31
CA GLY A 128 -7.36 3.83 -9.10
C GLY A 128 -7.02 3.65 -7.63
N VAL A 129 -5.83 3.13 -7.39
CA VAL A 129 -5.25 2.96 -6.05
C VAL A 129 -3.98 3.77 -5.94
N ILE A 130 -3.82 4.49 -4.81
CA ILE A 130 -2.56 5.14 -4.43
C ILE A 130 -2.24 4.73 -2.99
N THR A 131 -1.17 4.00 -2.76
CA THR A 131 -0.86 3.45 -1.44
C THR A 131 0.59 3.66 -1.03
N ASN A 132 0.79 3.99 0.26
CA ASN A 132 2.12 3.96 0.89
C ASN A 132 2.45 2.50 1.23
N SER A 133 3.34 1.91 0.45
CA SER A 133 3.69 0.49 0.61
C SER A 133 5.10 0.22 0.12
N VAL A 134 5.88 -0.53 0.89
CA VAL A 134 7.18 -1.07 0.46
C VAL A 134 7.03 -2.18 -0.59
N TRP A 135 5.84 -2.69 -0.80
CA TRP A 135 5.56 -3.74 -1.77
C TRP A 135 5.32 -3.15 -3.17
N PRO A 136 5.93 -3.73 -4.22
CA PRO A 136 5.75 -3.25 -5.58
C PRO A 136 4.32 -3.46 -6.10
N GLU A 137 3.92 -2.63 -7.06
CA GLU A 137 2.60 -2.64 -7.71
C GLU A 137 2.19 -4.02 -8.23
N SER A 138 3.15 -4.81 -8.72
CA SER A 138 2.90 -6.17 -9.20
C SER A 138 2.38 -7.11 -8.11
N LEU A 139 2.91 -7.03 -6.89
CA LEU A 139 2.43 -7.84 -5.76
C LEU A 139 1.08 -7.33 -5.24
N ILE A 140 0.88 -6.01 -5.23
CA ILE A 140 -0.41 -5.41 -4.88
C ILE A 140 -1.48 -5.85 -5.88
N SER A 141 -1.17 -5.85 -7.17
CA SER A 141 -2.07 -6.34 -8.22
C SER A 141 -2.47 -7.80 -8.02
N LEU A 142 -1.48 -8.70 -7.85
CA LEU A 142 -1.73 -10.12 -7.59
C LEU A 142 -2.60 -10.37 -6.36
N TYR A 143 -2.37 -9.58 -5.34
CA TYR A 143 -3.15 -9.64 -4.11
C TYR A 143 -4.60 -9.16 -4.30
N LEU A 144 -4.81 -8.04 -5.00
CA LEU A 144 -6.15 -7.55 -5.36
C LEU A 144 -6.88 -8.51 -6.30
N GLU A 145 -6.17 -9.23 -7.17
CA GLU A 145 -6.73 -10.30 -8.00
C GLU A 145 -7.28 -11.45 -7.14
N LYS A 146 -6.51 -11.92 -6.16
CA LYS A 146 -6.94 -12.95 -5.21
C LYS A 146 -8.19 -12.55 -4.41
N LEU A 147 -8.34 -11.25 -4.12
CA LEU A 147 -9.51 -10.68 -3.47
C LEU A 147 -10.65 -10.34 -4.46
N ASN A 148 -10.51 -10.65 -5.75
CA ASN A 148 -11.45 -10.31 -6.80
C ASN A 148 -11.77 -8.80 -6.91
N ALA A 149 -10.83 -7.96 -6.50
CA ALA A 149 -10.97 -6.50 -6.48
C ALA A 149 -10.18 -5.79 -7.58
N LYS A 150 -9.16 -6.43 -8.17
CA LYS A 150 -8.33 -5.83 -9.22
C LYS A 150 -9.16 -5.30 -10.40
N ARG A 151 -10.26 -5.97 -10.73
CA ARG A 151 -11.15 -5.62 -11.85
C ARG A 151 -11.73 -4.20 -11.77
N PHE A 152 -11.76 -3.59 -10.61
CA PHE A 152 -12.28 -2.23 -10.41
C PHE A 152 -11.26 -1.14 -10.71
N PHE A 153 -9.97 -1.46 -10.71
CA PHE A 153 -8.90 -0.46 -10.74
C PHE A 153 -8.15 -0.48 -12.06
N GLU A 154 -8.17 0.65 -12.77
CA GLU A 154 -7.41 0.83 -14.01
C GLU A 154 -5.92 1.07 -13.72
N VAL A 155 -5.60 1.76 -12.62
CA VAL A 155 -4.24 2.05 -12.20
C VAL A 155 -4.03 1.67 -10.73
N ILE A 156 -2.84 1.17 -10.43
CA ILE A 156 -2.35 0.95 -9.07
C ILE A 156 -1.01 1.68 -8.99
N VAL A 157 -0.86 2.53 -7.98
CA VAL A 157 0.37 3.28 -7.72
C VAL A 157 0.83 3.01 -6.30
N SER A 158 2.03 2.45 -6.18
CA SER A 158 2.70 2.19 -4.91
C SER A 158 3.87 3.14 -4.72
N SER A 159 4.06 3.63 -3.50
CA SER A 159 5.25 4.41 -3.15
C SER A 159 6.55 3.66 -3.40
N ALA A 160 6.57 2.32 -3.32
CA ALA A 160 7.72 1.49 -3.69
C ALA A 160 8.17 1.69 -5.15
N ASN A 161 7.23 1.93 -6.07
CA ASN A 161 7.54 2.13 -7.49
C ASN A 161 7.82 3.59 -7.84
N VAL A 162 7.29 4.54 -7.05
CA VAL A 162 7.44 5.98 -7.27
C VAL A 162 8.66 6.54 -6.54
N GLY A 163 9.06 5.93 -5.42
CA GLY A 163 10.11 6.40 -4.54
C GLY A 163 9.67 7.48 -3.55
N PHE A 164 8.40 7.91 -3.61
CA PHE A 164 7.82 8.93 -2.72
C PHE A 164 6.51 8.46 -2.12
N ARG A 165 6.35 8.74 -0.83
CA ARG A 165 5.16 8.41 -0.04
C ARG A 165 4.18 9.57 -0.01
N LYS A 166 2.90 9.30 0.15
CA LYS A 166 1.91 10.31 0.59
C LYS A 166 2.38 10.93 1.92
N PRO A 167 2.24 12.25 2.12
CA PRO A 167 1.49 13.21 1.31
C PRO A 167 2.28 13.87 0.17
N SER A 168 3.45 13.36 -0.26
CA SER A 168 4.15 13.95 -1.40
C SER A 168 3.23 14.04 -2.62
N PRO A 169 3.10 15.22 -3.28
CA PRO A 169 2.27 15.36 -4.47
C PRO A 169 2.71 14.45 -5.62
N THR A 170 3.99 14.07 -5.66
CA THR A 170 4.57 13.24 -6.74
C THR A 170 3.79 11.92 -6.95
N ILE A 171 3.39 11.23 -5.87
CA ILE A 171 2.69 9.94 -6.01
C ILE A 171 1.27 10.14 -6.59
N PHE A 172 0.60 11.24 -6.25
CA PHE A 172 -0.71 11.60 -6.79
C PHE A 172 -0.60 12.00 -8.27
N GLU A 173 0.39 12.83 -8.62
CA GLU A 173 0.65 13.25 -10.00
C GLU A 173 0.91 12.06 -10.93
N VAL A 174 1.69 11.06 -10.47
CA VAL A 174 1.92 9.82 -11.21
C VAL A 174 0.60 9.10 -11.47
N ALA A 175 -0.27 8.99 -10.45
CA ALA A 175 -1.56 8.32 -10.60
C ALA A 175 -2.50 9.05 -11.56
N LEU A 176 -2.61 10.37 -11.42
CA LEU A 176 -3.41 11.23 -12.31
C LEU A 176 -2.95 11.12 -13.76
N LYS A 177 -1.62 11.19 -13.98
CA LYS A 177 -1.02 11.05 -15.31
C LYS A 177 -1.30 9.68 -15.93
N ARG A 178 -1.15 8.60 -15.16
CA ARG A 178 -1.40 7.23 -15.63
C ARG A 178 -2.87 7.01 -15.97
N LEU A 179 -3.79 7.60 -15.19
CA LEU A 179 -5.22 7.50 -15.48
C LEU A 179 -5.67 8.50 -16.57
N GLY A 180 -4.89 9.54 -16.85
CA GLY A 180 -5.23 10.55 -17.88
C GLY A 180 -6.41 11.42 -17.49
N VAL A 181 -6.45 11.90 -16.24
CA VAL A 181 -7.53 12.74 -15.68
C VAL A 181 -6.97 14.00 -15.03
N ALA A 182 -7.76 15.08 -15.06
CA ALA A 182 -7.40 16.31 -14.36
C ALA A 182 -7.67 16.19 -12.86
N PRO A 183 -6.81 16.77 -11.98
CA PRO A 183 -6.98 16.70 -10.52
C PRO A 183 -8.37 17.16 -10.05
N SER A 184 -8.88 18.27 -10.57
CA SER A 184 -10.18 18.85 -10.20
C SER A 184 -11.39 17.96 -10.56
N GLU A 185 -11.19 16.96 -11.41
CA GLU A 185 -12.20 16.00 -11.82
C GLU A 185 -12.18 14.70 -10.97
N CYS A 186 -11.28 14.66 -9.98
CA CYS A 186 -11.01 13.48 -9.18
C CYS A 186 -11.26 13.70 -7.70
N ALA A 187 -11.70 12.63 -7.02
CA ALA A 187 -11.67 12.54 -5.56
C ALA A 187 -10.63 11.50 -5.13
N TYR A 188 -10.05 11.71 -3.96
CA TYR A 188 -9.21 10.75 -3.27
C TYR A 188 -9.85 10.37 -1.93
N VAL A 189 -9.96 9.07 -1.67
CA VAL A 189 -10.56 8.53 -0.45
C VAL A 189 -9.49 7.82 0.37
N GLY A 190 -9.29 8.25 1.60
CA GLY A 190 -8.33 7.66 2.54
C GLY A 190 -8.78 7.77 3.98
N ASP A 191 -8.03 7.18 4.91
CA ASP A 191 -8.37 7.15 6.34
C ASP A 191 -7.48 8.04 7.21
N ARG A 192 -6.47 8.71 6.61
CA ARG A 192 -5.50 9.54 7.33
C ARG A 192 -5.47 10.97 6.84
N ARG A 193 -5.67 11.93 7.78
CA ARG A 193 -5.60 13.36 7.45
C ARG A 193 -4.24 13.75 6.92
N LYS A 194 -3.18 13.34 7.63
CA LYS A 194 -1.80 13.74 7.31
C LYS A 194 -1.30 13.22 5.97
N GLU A 195 -1.67 12.02 5.59
CA GLU A 195 -1.17 11.37 4.37
C GLU A 195 -2.12 11.54 3.20
N ASP A 196 -3.43 11.36 3.43
CA ASP A 196 -4.44 11.28 2.39
C ASP A 196 -5.08 12.63 2.10
N VAL A 197 -5.60 13.32 3.14
CA VAL A 197 -6.27 14.61 2.95
C VAL A 197 -5.27 15.67 2.50
N VAL A 198 -4.13 15.81 3.19
CA VAL A 198 -3.06 16.76 2.81
C VAL A 198 -2.59 16.49 1.39
N GLY A 199 -2.28 15.21 1.08
CA GLY A 199 -1.75 14.84 -0.22
C GLY A 199 -2.72 15.10 -1.37
N ALA A 200 -4.00 14.74 -1.19
CA ALA A 200 -5.05 14.98 -2.17
C ALA A 200 -5.25 16.48 -2.44
N GLN A 201 -5.35 17.29 -1.39
CA GLN A 201 -5.52 18.74 -1.50
C GLN A 201 -4.31 19.41 -2.18
N GLN A 202 -3.09 19.01 -1.82
CA GLN A 202 -1.86 19.50 -2.46
C GLN A 202 -1.79 19.13 -3.95
N ALA A 203 -2.35 17.99 -4.33
CA ALA A 203 -2.44 17.56 -5.72
C ALA A 203 -3.63 18.17 -6.48
N GLY A 204 -4.45 19.02 -5.83
CA GLY A 204 -5.62 19.67 -6.43
C GLY A 204 -6.83 18.74 -6.61
N MET A 205 -6.86 17.61 -5.91
CA MET A 205 -7.97 16.66 -5.89
C MET A 205 -8.94 17.00 -4.76
N ARG A 206 -10.20 16.54 -4.87
CA ARG A 206 -11.14 16.54 -3.74
C ARG A 206 -10.75 15.45 -2.74
N SER A 207 -10.69 15.82 -1.47
CA SER A 207 -10.32 14.92 -0.37
C SER A 207 -11.56 14.37 0.34
N VAL A 208 -11.62 13.04 0.49
CA VAL A 208 -12.66 12.34 1.25
C VAL A 208 -11.99 11.55 2.38
N LEU A 209 -12.30 11.89 3.62
CA LEU A 209 -11.82 11.17 4.79
C LEU A 209 -12.80 10.09 5.20
N LEU A 210 -12.36 8.85 5.22
CA LEU A 210 -13.08 7.73 5.82
C LEU A 210 -12.72 7.64 7.31
N LYS A 211 -13.60 8.12 8.18
CA LYS A 211 -13.42 8.02 9.63
C LYS A 211 -14.11 6.78 10.17
N LYS A 212 -13.35 5.84 10.65
CA LYS A 212 -13.84 4.62 11.28
C LYS A 212 -14.03 4.82 12.78
N ASP A 213 -15.10 4.21 13.33
CA ASP A 213 -15.34 4.24 14.77
C ASP A 213 -14.20 3.59 15.55
N GLY A 214 -13.84 4.20 16.68
CA GLY A 214 -12.77 3.71 17.56
C GLY A 214 -11.33 3.96 17.06
N VAL A 215 -11.16 4.57 15.89
CA VAL A 215 -9.84 4.99 15.40
C VAL A 215 -9.60 6.45 15.79
N ALA A 216 -8.49 6.71 16.46
CA ALA A 216 -8.09 8.07 16.81
C ALA A 216 -7.86 8.89 15.54
N ASP A 217 -8.37 10.12 15.55
CA ASP A 217 -8.17 11.07 14.45
C ASP A 217 -6.72 11.59 14.49
N ASP A 218 -6.05 11.61 13.36
CA ASP A 218 -4.74 12.22 13.24
C ASP A 218 -4.86 13.74 12.94
N PRO A 219 -3.90 14.56 13.38
CA PRO A 219 -3.94 15.98 13.11
C PRO A 219 -3.77 16.28 11.63
N GLY A 220 -4.54 17.23 11.11
CA GLY A 220 -4.47 17.64 9.72
C GLY A 220 -5.60 18.57 9.31
N PRO A 221 -5.63 19.02 8.04
CA PRO A 221 -6.70 19.89 7.54
C PRO A 221 -8.05 19.16 7.50
N GLU A 222 -9.12 19.95 7.42
CA GLU A 222 -10.43 19.39 7.17
C GLU A 222 -10.51 18.84 5.74
N PRO A 223 -11.12 17.65 5.55
CA PRO A 223 -11.39 17.10 4.22
C PRO A 223 -12.54 17.88 3.55
N ASP A 224 -12.60 17.82 2.21
CA ASP A 224 -13.78 18.34 1.50
C ASP A 224 -15.04 17.55 1.87
N LEU A 225 -14.89 16.28 2.24
CA LEU A 225 -15.99 15.42 2.66
C LEU A 225 -15.54 14.42 3.72
N LEU A 226 -16.40 14.20 4.73
CA LEU A 226 -16.22 13.17 5.76
C LEU A 226 -17.28 12.08 5.57
N ILE A 227 -16.84 10.83 5.54
CA ILE A 227 -17.73 9.65 5.53
C ILE A 227 -17.36 8.68 6.65
N HIS A 228 -18.32 7.91 7.13
CA HIS A 228 -18.11 6.87 8.15
C HIS A 228 -18.19 5.45 7.57
N SER A 229 -18.57 5.32 6.30
CA SER A 229 -18.66 4.05 5.59
C SER A 229 -18.40 4.29 4.10
N LEU A 230 -17.70 3.36 3.46
CA LEU A 230 -17.53 3.40 2.00
C LEU A 230 -18.85 3.27 1.24
N GLU A 231 -19.85 2.62 1.81
CA GLU A 231 -21.20 2.53 1.20
C GLU A 231 -21.84 3.90 0.98
N ALA A 232 -21.51 4.89 1.81
CA ALA A 232 -22.03 6.24 1.64
C ALA A 232 -21.39 6.99 0.47
N LEU A 233 -20.17 6.61 0.06
CA LEU A 233 -19.38 7.33 -0.93
C LEU A 233 -20.13 7.59 -2.25
N PRO A 234 -20.78 6.61 -2.90
CA PRO A 234 -21.44 6.86 -4.18
C PRO A 234 -22.56 7.92 -4.10
N SER A 235 -23.27 8.01 -2.97
CA SER A 235 -24.36 8.96 -2.80
C SER A 235 -23.89 10.39 -2.54
N VAL A 236 -22.72 10.57 -1.93
CA VAL A 236 -22.20 11.88 -1.53
C VAL A 236 -21.20 12.48 -2.53
N LEU A 237 -20.68 11.68 -3.48
CA LEU A 237 -19.77 12.19 -4.50
C LEU A 237 -20.33 13.30 -5.37
N ASP A 238 -21.66 13.36 -5.54
CA ASP A 238 -22.31 14.39 -6.33
C ASP A 238 -22.27 15.78 -5.66
N SER A 239 -22.09 15.83 -4.33
CA SER A 239 -21.90 17.09 -3.58
C SER A 239 -20.51 17.70 -3.75
N LEU A 240 -19.55 16.96 -4.31
CA LEU A 240 -18.18 17.44 -4.57
C LEU A 240 -17.99 18.07 -5.96
N ARG A 241 -19.06 18.37 -6.66
CA ARG A 241 -19.05 19.03 -7.98
C ARG A 241 -18.72 20.51 -7.88
#